data_507d5a4b0a4b2dc1618e2d2c123a86f1
#
_entry.id   507d5a4b0a4b2dc1618e2d2c123a86f1
#
_cell.length_a   1.000
_cell.length_b   1.000
_cell.length_c   1.000
_cell.angle_alpha   90.00
_cell.angle_beta   90.00
_cell.angle_gamma   90.00
#
_symmetry.space_group_name_H-M   'P 1'
#
loop_
_entity.id
_entity.type
_entity.pdbx_description
1 polymer ?
#
loop_
_entity_poly.entity_id
_entity_poly.type
_entity_poly.pdbx_seq_one_letter_code
_entity_poly.pdbx_strand_id
1 'polypeptide(L)'
;MKTVNIYIETTIKSPIVKDGKYASALVFTRSNGEEAYRVMSGKECESTYNRLTLIAIIKSLQKLKEQCHVVIHTDNAYIKNISEQGAPEKWQRSEWKKATGAEVQNKELWKMYLEEAEKHETEFRFCASNDYQGLLREELT
;
A
#
# COMPACT_ATOMS: atom_id res chain seq x y z
N MET A 1 -8.31 -17.33 9.61
CA MET A 1 -7.46 -16.53 8.70
C MET A 1 -6.60 -15.60 9.54
N LYS A 2 -5.32 -15.56 9.21
CA LYS A 2 -4.34 -14.76 9.93
C LYS A 2 -4.52 -13.27 9.64
N THR A 3 -4.34 -12.42 10.65
CA THR A 3 -4.37 -10.97 10.47
C THR A 3 -2.95 -10.43 10.36
N VAL A 4 -2.71 -9.63 9.34
CA VAL A 4 -1.43 -8.94 9.13
C VAL A 4 -1.69 -7.45 9.06
N ASN A 5 -1.00 -6.68 9.87
CA ASN A 5 -1.03 -5.22 9.81
C ASN A 5 0.17 -4.76 8.99
N ILE A 6 -0.09 -3.91 8.00
CA ILE A 6 0.96 -3.33 7.15
C ILE A 6 1.03 -1.85 7.44
N TYR A 7 2.19 -1.37 7.87
CA TYR A 7 2.46 0.05 8.12
C TYR A 7 3.39 0.57 7.04
N ILE A 8 3.06 1.71 6.46
CA ILE A 8 3.76 2.25 5.28
C ILE A 8 4.37 3.60 5.58
N GLU A 9 5.60 3.83 5.11
CA GLU A 9 6.27 5.12 5.15
C GLU A 9 6.90 5.42 3.79
N THR A 10 6.84 6.68 3.37
CA THR A 10 7.40 7.12 2.10
C THR A 10 8.19 8.41 2.29
N THR A 11 9.12 8.70 1.38
CA THR A 11 9.91 9.93 1.43
C THR A 11 9.25 11.09 0.69
N ILE A 12 8.21 10.83 -0.11
CA ILE A 12 7.45 11.88 -0.82
C ILE A 12 6.07 11.97 -0.18
N LYS A 13 5.70 13.17 0.26
CA LYS A 13 4.40 13.43 0.90
C LYS A 13 3.59 14.52 0.18
N SER A 14 4.07 14.97 -0.97
CA SER A 14 3.44 16.03 -1.75
C SER A 14 3.29 15.58 -3.20
N PRO A 15 2.51 16.29 -4.03
CA PRO A 15 2.26 15.88 -5.42
C PRO A 15 3.41 16.19 -6.39
N ILE A 16 4.62 16.29 -5.90
CA ILE A 16 5.80 16.53 -6.75
C ILE A 16 6.34 15.21 -7.28
N VAL A 17 7.03 15.29 -8.42
CA VAL A 17 7.71 14.14 -9.02
C VAL A 17 9.19 14.24 -8.69
N LYS A 18 9.73 13.22 -8.04
CA LYS A 18 11.16 13.11 -7.72
C LYS A 18 11.52 11.67 -7.41
N ASP A 19 12.80 11.39 -7.28
CA ASP A 19 13.24 10.10 -6.80
C ASP A 19 12.80 9.92 -5.36
N GLY A 20 12.31 8.74 -5.03
CA GLY A 20 11.79 8.48 -3.70
C GLY A 20 12.04 7.08 -3.23
N LYS A 21 11.75 6.87 -1.96
CA LYS A 21 11.89 5.57 -1.29
C LYS A 21 10.63 5.26 -0.52
N TYR A 22 10.35 3.98 -0.36
CA TYR A 22 9.27 3.50 0.47
C TYR A 22 9.77 2.39 1.40
N ALA A 23 9.09 2.25 2.53
CA ALA A 23 9.33 1.14 3.44
C ALA A 23 7.99 0.69 4.03
N SER A 24 7.90 -0.58 4.39
CA SER A 24 6.75 -1.10 5.09
C SER A 24 7.16 -2.10 6.15
N ALA A 25 6.34 -2.21 7.20
CA ALA A 25 6.45 -3.22 8.23
C ALA A 25 5.21 -4.11 8.14
N LEU A 26 5.43 -5.41 7.97
CA LEU A 26 4.38 -6.41 8.00
C LEU A 26 4.38 -7.01 9.39
N VAL A 27 3.33 -6.78 10.14
CA VAL A 27 3.25 -7.11 11.55
C VAL A 27 2.18 -8.16 11.79
N PHE A 28 2.51 -9.23 12.49
CA PHE A 28 1.57 -10.30 12.80
C PHE A 28 1.82 -10.83 14.20
N THR A 29 0.80 -11.47 14.77
CA THR A 29 0.89 -12.08 16.09
C THR A 29 1.12 -13.59 15.93
N ARG A 30 2.17 -14.10 16.55
CA ARG A 30 2.48 -15.52 16.55
C ARG A 30 1.49 -16.29 17.42
N SER A 31 1.42 -17.60 17.26
CA SER A 31 0.52 -18.45 18.04
C SER A 31 0.75 -18.36 19.56
N ASN A 32 1.96 -18.01 19.99
CA ASN A 32 2.29 -17.82 21.40
C ASN A 32 1.91 -16.42 21.94
N GLY A 33 1.27 -15.58 21.11
CA GLY A 33 0.88 -14.23 21.50
C GLY A 33 1.94 -13.16 21.27
N GLU A 34 3.14 -13.52 20.84
CA GLU A 34 4.19 -12.57 20.56
C GLU A 34 3.97 -11.89 19.23
N GLU A 35 4.22 -10.58 19.17
CA GLU A 35 4.19 -9.81 17.94
C GLU A 35 5.50 -10.01 17.19
N ALA A 36 5.39 -10.26 15.90
CA ALA A 36 6.54 -10.40 15.01
C ALA A 36 6.37 -9.45 13.84
N TYR A 37 7.47 -8.99 13.26
CA TYR A 37 7.40 -8.10 12.11
C TYR A 37 8.52 -8.37 11.12
N ARG A 38 8.27 -7.95 9.89
CA ARG A 38 9.26 -7.96 8.81
C ARG A 38 9.22 -6.59 8.14
N VAL A 39 10.40 -6.01 7.93
CA VAL A 39 10.54 -4.71 7.24
C VAL A 39 11.02 -4.95 5.82
N MET A 40 10.46 -4.19 4.88
CA MET A 40 10.91 -4.17 3.50
C MET A 40 10.99 -2.74 3.01
N SER A 41 11.80 -2.49 2.00
CA SER A 41 11.98 -1.15 1.44
C SER A 41 12.37 -1.22 -0.03
N GLY A 42 12.24 -0.10 -0.72
CA GLY A 42 12.64 0.03 -2.11
C GLY A 42 12.79 1.47 -2.52
N LYS A 43 13.32 1.66 -3.73
CA LYS A 43 13.53 2.96 -4.35
C LYS A 43 12.82 3.02 -5.68
N GLU A 44 12.36 4.22 -6.05
CA GLU A 44 11.77 4.47 -7.35
C GLU A 44 12.27 5.81 -7.88
N CYS A 45 12.65 5.82 -9.17
CA CYS A 45 13.04 7.06 -9.85
C CYS A 45 11.80 7.78 -10.35
N GLU A 46 11.83 9.12 -10.35
CA GLU A 46 10.75 9.94 -10.90
C GLU A 46 9.36 9.48 -10.44
N SER A 47 9.19 9.34 -9.13
CA SER A 47 7.97 8.83 -8.54
C SER A 47 7.16 9.95 -7.88
N THR A 48 6.01 9.57 -7.31
CA THR A 48 5.12 10.47 -6.60
C THR A 48 4.71 9.83 -5.28
N TYR A 49 4.07 10.60 -4.41
CA TYR A 49 3.51 10.09 -3.17
C TYR A 49 2.56 8.91 -3.43
N ASN A 50 1.63 9.07 -4.39
CA ASN A 50 0.66 8.03 -4.70
C ASN A 50 1.32 6.77 -5.25
N ARG A 51 2.30 6.92 -6.15
CA ARG A 51 3.00 5.78 -6.71
C ARG A 51 3.78 5.01 -5.64
N LEU A 52 4.52 5.72 -4.79
CA LEU A 52 5.28 5.07 -3.71
C LEU A 52 4.36 4.33 -2.75
N THR A 53 3.23 4.92 -2.39
CA THR A 53 2.25 4.29 -1.51
C THR A 53 1.72 3.00 -2.14
N LEU A 54 1.29 3.06 -3.41
CA LEU A 54 0.77 1.89 -4.12
C LEU A 54 1.82 0.79 -4.24
N ILE A 55 3.05 1.15 -4.60
CA ILE A 55 4.13 0.18 -4.75
C ILE A 55 4.42 -0.50 -3.41
N ALA A 56 4.45 0.27 -2.32
CA ALA A 56 4.67 -0.29 -0.99
C ALA A 56 3.57 -1.30 -0.62
N ILE A 57 2.32 -0.96 -0.90
CA ILE A 57 1.18 -1.86 -0.66
C ILE A 57 1.33 -3.14 -1.48
N ILE A 58 1.56 -3.00 -2.79
CA ILE A 58 1.67 -4.14 -3.70
C ILE A 58 2.82 -5.07 -3.27
N LYS A 59 3.99 -4.51 -3.01
CA LYS A 59 5.15 -5.31 -2.61
C LYS A 59 4.93 -6.00 -1.27
N SER A 60 4.23 -5.35 -0.35
CA SER A 60 3.89 -5.95 0.94
C SER A 60 2.93 -7.12 0.77
N LEU A 61 1.88 -6.94 -0.03
CA LEU A 61 0.91 -8.01 -0.29
C LEU A 61 1.59 -9.21 -0.96
N GLN A 62 2.55 -8.97 -1.84
CA GLN A 62 3.29 -10.03 -2.53
C GLN A 62 4.14 -10.89 -1.58
N LYS A 63 4.44 -10.39 -0.39
CA LYS A 63 5.19 -11.17 0.61
C LYS A 63 4.33 -12.20 1.34
N LEU A 64 3.01 -12.07 1.25
CA LEU A 64 2.09 -12.97 1.95
C LEU A 64 1.88 -14.23 1.10
N LYS A 65 2.05 -15.39 1.70
CA LYS A 65 1.98 -16.68 1.00
C LYS A 65 0.66 -17.41 1.19
N GLU A 66 -0.21 -16.90 2.03
CA GLU A 66 -1.52 -17.49 2.29
C GLU A 66 -2.55 -16.37 2.39
N GLN A 67 -3.82 -16.72 2.28
CA GLN A 67 -4.90 -15.75 2.43
C GLN A 67 -4.88 -15.18 3.85
N CYS A 68 -4.88 -13.84 3.95
CA CYS A 68 -4.85 -13.14 5.22
C CYS A 68 -5.93 -12.07 5.26
N HIS A 69 -6.30 -11.70 6.48
CA HIS A 69 -7.01 -10.44 6.71
C HIS A 69 -5.91 -9.37 6.85
N VAL A 70 -5.89 -8.43 5.91
CA VAL A 70 -4.81 -7.42 5.83
C VAL A 70 -5.36 -6.06 6.18
N VAL A 71 -4.76 -5.42 7.18
CA VAL A 71 -5.09 -4.06 7.58
C VAL A 71 -3.94 -3.15 7.12
N ILE A 72 -4.23 -2.27 6.18
CA ILE A 72 -3.24 -1.38 5.59
C ILE A 72 -3.33 -0.01 6.26
N HIS A 73 -2.27 0.37 6.97
CA HIS A 73 -2.18 1.65 7.67
C HIS A 73 -1.35 2.62 6.84
N THR A 74 -1.97 3.71 6.40
CA THR A 74 -1.31 4.68 5.53
C THR A 74 -1.72 6.10 5.90
N ASP A 75 -0.81 7.05 5.70
CA ASP A 75 -1.11 8.47 5.83
C ASP A 75 -1.61 9.06 4.50
N ASN A 76 -1.68 8.24 3.45
CA ASN A 76 -2.18 8.67 2.16
C ASN A 76 -3.70 8.49 2.09
N ALA A 77 -4.43 9.54 2.47
CA ALA A 77 -5.88 9.53 2.49
C ALA A 77 -6.48 9.32 1.09
N TYR A 78 -5.84 9.81 0.05
CA TYR A 78 -6.31 9.65 -1.33
C TYR A 78 -6.36 8.17 -1.72
N ILE A 79 -5.26 7.45 -1.53
CA ILE A 79 -5.18 6.02 -1.87
C ILE A 79 -6.19 5.22 -1.03
N LYS A 80 -6.27 5.53 0.27
CA LYS A 80 -7.24 4.88 1.16
C LYS A 80 -8.67 5.08 0.64
N ASN A 81 -9.06 6.33 0.36
CA ASN A 81 -10.42 6.65 -0.05
C ASN A 81 -10.78 6.04 -1.41
N ILE A 82 -9.87 6.09 -2.37
CA ILE A 82 -10.06 5.48 -3.70
C ILE A 82 -10.30 3.97 -3.55
N SER A 83 -9.51 3.31 -2.73
CA SER A 83 -9.65 1.86 -2.50
C SER A 83 -10.96 1.51 -1.81
N GLU A 84 -11.33 2.26 -0.77
CA GLU A 84 -12.56 2.02 -0.01
C GLU A 84 -13.83 2.28 -0.82
N GLN A 85 -13.79 3.24 -1.74
CA GLN A 85 -14.92 3.58 -2.59
C GLN A 85 -15.14 2.57 -3.73
N GLY A 86 -14.24 1.61 -3.89
CA GLY A 86 -14.34 0.62 -4.94
C GLY A 86 -13.99 1.17 -6.32
N ALA A 87 -13.27 2.28 -6.40
CA ALA A 87 -12.90 2.88 -7.67
C ALA A 87 -12.05 1.96 -8.56
N PRO A 88 -11.05 1.23 -8.03
CA PRO A 88 -10.26 0.34 -8.88
C PRO A 88 -11.10 -0.73 -9.58
N GLU A 89 -12.09 -1.30 -8.89
CA GLU A 89 -12.99 -2.29 -9.45
C GLU A 89 -13.88 -1.69 -10.54
N LYS A 90 -14.33 -0.45 -10.36
CA LYS A 90 -15.10 0.27 -11.37
C LYS A 90 -14.25 0.58 -12.60
N TRP A 91 -13.01 0.99 -12.40
CA TRP A 91 -12.08 1.26 -13.51
C TRP A 91 -11.80 0.00 -14.31
N GLN A 92 -11.65 -1.13 -13.64
CA GLN A 92 -11.44 -2.43 -14.30
C GLN A 92 -12.61 -2.72 -15.24
N ARG A 93 -13.85 -2.47 -14.80
CA ARG A 93 -15.05 -2.68 -15.62
C ARG A 93 -15.15 -1.70 -16.79
N SER A 94 -14.56 -0.51 -16.66
CA SER A 94 -14.55 0.50 -17.73
C SER A 94 -13.28 0.50 -18.56
N GLU A 95 -12.51 -0.59 -18.50
CA GLU A 95 -11.25 -0.77 -19.24
C GLU A 95 -10.22 0.31 -18.88
N TRP A 96 -10.20 0.72 -17.61
CA TRP A 96 -9.26 1.68 -17.05
C TRP A 96 -9.35 3.08 -17.65
N LYS A 97 -10.56 3.45 -18.06
CA LYS A 97 -10.88 4.79 -18.56
C LYS A 97 -11.88 5.48 -17.63
N LYS A 98 -11.68 6.78 -17.45
CA LYS A 98 -12.61 7.62 -16.69
C LYS A 98 -13.82 7.94 -17.57
N ALA A 99 -14.87 8.50 -16.97
CA ALA A 99 -16.08 8.94 -17.68
C ALA A 99 -15.75 9.94 -18.79
N THR A 100 -14.68 10.73 -18.65
CA THR A 100 -14.21 11.68 -19.63
C THR A 100 -13.51 11.03 -20.82
N GLY A 101 -13.25 9.72 -20.79
CA GLY A 101 -12.49 9.00 -21.79
C GLY A 101 -10.99 8.98 -21.55
N ALA A 102 -10.50 9.74 -20.55
CA ALA A 102 -9.08 9.76 -20.20
C ALA A 102 -8.69 8.47 -19.49
N GLU A 103 -7.44 8.03 -19.66
CA GLU A 103 -6.93 6.87 -18.95
C GLU A 103 -6.77 7.18 -17.46
N VAL A 104 -7.00 6.16 -16.64
CA VAL A 104 -6.79 6.25 -15.19
C VAL A 104 -5.31 6.39 -14.90
N GLN A 105 -4.94 7.38 -14.08
CA GLN A 105 -3.57 7.60 -13.67
C GLN A 105 -3.07 6.42 -12.82
N ASN A 106 -1.84 5.97 -13.08
CA ASN A 106 -1.23 4.83 -12.40
C ASN A 106 -1.99 3.51 -12.61
N LYS A 107 -2.64 3.37 -13.76
CA LYS A 107 -3.48 2.17 -14.02
C LYS A 107 -2.69 0.87 -13.88
N GLU A 108 -1.43 0.84 -14.29
CA GLU A 108 -0.61 -0.38 -14.18
C GLU A 108 -0.42 -0.81 -12.73
N LEU A 109 -0.29 0.16 -11.82
CA LEU A 109 -0.16 -0.14 -10.39
C LEU A 109 -1.50 -0.56 -9.79
N TRP A 110 -2.59 0.09 -10.19
CA TRP A 110 -3.92 -0.29 -9.70
C TRP A 110 -4.31 -1.69 -10.16
N LYS A 111 -3.91 -2.09 -11.36
CA LYS A 111 -4.12 -3.46 -11.84
C LYS A 111 -3.36 -4.46 -10.96
N MET A 112 -2.10 -4.19 -10.68
CA MET A 112 -1.29 -5.05 -9.81
C MET A 112 -1.87 -5.11 -8.39
N TYR A 113 -2.32 -3.96 -7.88
CA TYR A 113 -2.97 -3.91 -6.57
C TYR A 113 -4.18 -4.85 -6.52
N LEU A 114 -5.07 -4.78 -7.50
CA LEU A 114 -6.26 -5.65 -7.53
C LEU A 114 -5.90 -7.12 -7.57
N GLU A 115 -4.92 -7.50 -8.40
CA GLU A 115 -4.46 -8.89 -8.47
C GLU A 115 -4.01 -9.40 -7.11
N GLU A 116 -3.25 -8.60 -6.37
CA GLU A 116 -2.74 -9.02 -5.08
C GLU A 116 -3.81 -8.92 -3.98
N ALA A 117 -4.63 -7.88 -4.00
CA ALA A 117 -5.67 -7.66 -2.99
C ALA A 117 -6.75 -8.73 -3.04
N GLU A 118 -7.08 -9.24 -4.23
CA GLU A 118 -8.08 -10.30 -4.40
C GLU A 118 -7.73 -11.58 -3.66
N LYS A 119 -6.45 -11.79 -3.36
CA LYS A 119 -5.97 -12.98 -2.64
C LYS A 119 -6.22 -12.90 -1.13
N HIS A 120 -6.68 -11.76 -0.65
CA HIS A 120 -6.84 -11.48 0.78
C HIS A 120 -8.14 -10.76 1.06
N GLU A 121 -8.44 -10.57 2.36
CA GLU A 121 -9.46 -9.62 2.79
C GLU A 121 -8.72 -8.38 3.25
N THR A 122 -8.94 -7.24 2.58
CA THR A 122 -8.21 -6.02 2.85
C THR A 122 -9.09 -4.95 3.48
N GLU A 123 -8.53 -4.20 4.44
CA GLU A 123 -9.14 -2.98 4.93
C GLU A 123 -8.05 -1.91 5.07
N PHE A 124 -8.47 -0.66 4.97
CA PHE A 124 -7.56 0.48 5.09
C PHE A 124 -7.85 1.25 6.35
N ARG A 125 -6.80 1.78 6.98
CA ARG A 125 -6.92 2.71 8.10
C ARG A 125 -5.99 3.88 7.89
N PHE A 126 -6.52 5.09 8.08
CA PHE A 126 -5.69 6.28 8.06
C PHE A 126 -4.82 6.29 9.32
N CYS A 127 -3.53 6.56 9.15
CA CYS A 127 -2.58 6.52 10.24
C CYS A 127 -1.49 7.58 10.01
N ALA A 128 -1.58 8.70 10.73
CA ALA A 128 -0.59 9.78 10.64
C ALA A 128 0.72 9.41 11.35
N SER A 129 0.62 8.57 12.39
CA SER A 129 1.80 8.09 13.12
C SER A 129 1.50 6.71 13.71
N ASN A 130 2.53 5.89 13.88
CA ASN A 130 2.39 4.54 14.41
C ASN A 130 3.68 4.10 15.11
N ASP A 131 3.61 2.97 15.82
CA ASP A 131 4.74 2.45 16.59
C ASP A 131 5.94 2.04 15.72
N TYR A 132 5.73 1.79 14.45
CA TYR A 132 6.80 1.38 13.53
C TYR A 132 7.38 2.53 12.73
N GLN A 133 6.83 3.74 12.84
CA GLN A 133 7.23 4.89 12.04
C GLN A 133 8.71 5.24 12.20
N GLY A 134 9.21 5.24 13.42
CA GLY A 134 10.63 5.51 13.67
C GLY A 134 11.54 4.50 12.98
N LEU A 135 11.22 3.23 13.09
CA LEU A 135 11.96 2.15 12.45
C LEU A 135 11.94 2.29 10.92
N LEU A 136 10.76 2.59 10.35
CA LEU A 136 10.61 2.74 8.91
C LEU A 136 11.36 3.97 8.38
N ARG A 137 11.33 5.08 9.10
CA ARG A 137 12.07 6.29 8.72
C ARG A 137 13.58 6.05 8.74
N GLU A 138 14.06 5.30 9.70
CA GLU A 138 15.46 4.91 9.80
C GLU A 138 15.86 4.06 8.59
N GLU A 139 15.01 3.14 8.16
CA GLU A 139 15.20 2.31 6.97
C GLU A 139 15.33 3.15 5.70
N LEU A 140 14.70 4.32 5.67
CA LEU A 140 14.68 5.21 4.50
C LEU A 140 15.85 6.21 4.44
N THR A 141 16.71 6.24 5.45
CA THR A 141 17.87 7.16 5.48
C THR A 141 19.08 6.62 4.72
#